data_32504176bbf82d2952f19396d0029c12
#
_entry.id   32504176bbf82d2952f19396d0029c12
#
_cell.length_a   1.000
_cell.length_b   1.000
_cell.length_c   1.000
_cell.angle_alpha   90.00
_cell.angle_beta   90.00
_cell.angle_gamma   90.00
#
_symmetry.space_group_name_H-M   'P 1'
#
loop_
_entity.id
_entity.type
_entity.pdbx_description
1 polymer ?
#
loop_
_entity_poly.entity_id
_entity_poly.type
_entity_poly.pdbx_seq_one_letter_code
_entity_poly.pdbx_strand_id
1 'polypeptide(L)'
;MNCHDGLLIFNVQRYSLHDGEGIRTVVFLKGCPLKCRWCCNPESQKANPELIYRRSRCIGRDACGLCAQNAPKGVIFFAEDQKAVVNFGCAGNDFSWCVCCPAQALAIEGREVPIGEILDTVEQDAAFYRHGKGGLTISGGEPLLQKNVVNLLKQAKERRINTSIETSGYADREHLLEAAKYLDEVFYDIKSLDDEKHYAYTGVHNKRILENLVSLCQSCPEKKITVRTPVIPGFNDSKEDLKKIETFLNELPIVKWEKLPYHTYGVGKYEMLGRKYSL
;
A
#
# COMPACT_ATOMS: atom_id res chain seq x y z
N MET A 1 -12.25 19.24 -17.26
CA MET A 1 -11.74 18.32 -16.23
C MET A 1 -10.24 18.51 -16.19
N ASN A 2 -9.69 18.99 -15.08
CA ASN A 2 -8.25 19.24 -14.96
C ASN A 2 -7.52 17.89 -15.00
N CYS A 3 -6.59 17.72 -15.94
CA CYS A 3 -5.80 16.50 -16.15
C CYS A 3 -4.84 16.13 -15.00
N HIS A 4 -5.02 16.68 -13.81
CA HIS A 4 -4.12 16.48 -12.65
C HIS A 4 -4.83 16.04 -11.36
N ASP A 5 -6.09 15.61 -11.42
CA ASP A 5 -6.87 15.24 -10.23
C ASP A 5 -7.01 13.71 -10.08
N GLY A 6 -5.96 12.97 -10.40
CA GLY A 6 -5.89 11.52 -10.28
C GLY A 6 -4.97 11.06 -9.15
N LEU A 7 -5.15 9.81 -8.78
CA LEU A 7 -4.28 9.05 -7.88
C LEU A 7 -3.83 7.77 -8.56
N LEU A 8 -2.55 7.42 -8.40
CA LEU A 8 -2.01 6.17 -8.89
C LEU A 8 -2.33 5.06 -7.88
N ILE A 9 -3.28 4.21 -8.21
CA ILE A 9 -3.72 3.09 -7.38
C ILE A 9 -3.32 1.75 -7.99
N PHE A 10 -3.17 0.72 -7.17
CA PHE A 10 -2.98 -0.64 -7.68
C PHE A 10 -4.12 -1.59 -7.30
N ASN A 11 -4.91 -1.26 -6.28
CA ASN A 11 -6.04 -2.09 -5.89
C ASN A 11 -7.15 -1.26 -5.23
N VAL A 12 -8.38 -1.76 -5.33
CA VAL A 12 -9.53 -1.34 -4.51
C VAL A 12 -10.14 -2.60 -3.92
N GLN A 13 -10.14 -2.69 -2.60
CA GLN A 13 -10.73 -3.81 -1.87
C GLN A 13 -12.03 -3.35 -1.19
N ARG A 14 -13.13 -3.89 -1.63
CA ARG A 14 -14.44 -3.65 -1.03
C ARG A 14 -14.70 -4.64 0.10
N TYR A 15 -15.56 -4.26 1.03
CA TYR A 15 -16.01 -5.10 2.16
C TYR A 15 -14.90 -5.53 3.12
N SER A 16 -13.89 -4.72 3.34
CA SER A 16 -12.86 -5.00 4.33
C SER A 16 -13.38 -4.82 5.76
N LEU A 17 -12.97 -5.73 6.66
CA LEU A 17 -13.41 -5.78 8.07
C LEU A 17 -12.28 -5.45 9.05
N HIS A 18 -11.05 -5.25 8.57
CA HIS A 18 -9.85 -5.12 9.41
C HIS A 18 -9.11 -3.80 9.22
N ASP A 19 -9.61 -2.93 8.35
CA ASP A 19 -8.93 -1.68 7.97
C ASP A 19 -9.66 -0.45 8.50
N GLY A 20 -10.26 -0.55 9.68
CA GLY A 20 -10.99 0.49 10.40
C GLY A 20 -12.32 0.02 10.97
N GLU A 21 -13.05 0.94 11.60
CA GLU A 21 -14.35 0.64 12.18
C GLU A 21 -15.39 0.39 11.08
N GLY A 22 -16.19 -0.64 11.26
CA GLY A 22 -17.26 -1.03 10.32
C GLY A 22 -16.73 -1.70 9.04
N ILE A 23 -17.57 -1.73 8.00
CA ILE A 23 -17.20 -2.26 6.69
C ILE A 23 -16.52 -1.14 5.88
N ARG A 24 -15.34 -1.42 5.33
CA ARG A 24 -14.52 -0.42 4.63
C ARG A 24 -14.35 -0.76 3.14
N THR A 25 -14.29 0.28 2.33
CA THR A 25 -13.68 0.18 1.00
C THR A 25 -12.26 0.73 1.12
N VAL A 26 -11.28 -0.13 0.86
CA VAL A 26 -9.86 0.22 0.95
C VAL A 26 -9.32 0.55 -0.44
N VAL A 27 -8.73 1.72 -0.59
CA VAL A 27 -8.05 2.16 -1.81
C VAL A 27 -6.55 2.11 -1.58
N PHE A 28 -5.85 1.28 -2.36
CA PHE A 28 -4.42 1.04 -2.23
C PHE A 28 -3.64 1.87 -3.23
N LEU A 29 -2.86 2.84 -2.73
CA LEU A 29 -2.04 3.76 -3.53
C LEU A 29 -0.65 3.18 -3.80
N LYS A 30 -0.08 3.50 -4.98
CA LYS A 30 1.31 3.16 -5.32
C LYS A 30 2.29 4.25 -4.88
N GLY A 31 3.51 3.81 -4.62
CA GLY A 31 4.62 4.61 -4.13
C GLY A 31 4.83 4.40 -2.63
N CYS A 32 6.02 3.92 -2.25
CA CYS A 32 6.44 3.81 -0.86
C CYS A 32 7.94 4.11 -0.76
N PRO A 33 8.37 5.00 0.14
CA PRO A 33 9.78 5.23 0.36
C PRO A 33 10.43 4.08 1.14
N LEU A 34 9.62 3.30 1.87
CA LEU A 34 10.07 2.14 2.62
C LEU A 34 10.19 0.92 1.70
N LYS A 35 11.20 0.08 1.98
CA LYS A 35 11.44 -1.21 1.35
C LYS A 35 11.47 -2.32 2.40
N CYS A 36 10.43 -2.36 3.24
CA CYS A 36 10.32 -3.34 4.32
C CYS A 36 10.54 -4.75 3.78
N ARG A 37 11.44 -5.52 4.40
CA ARG A 37 11.79 -6.89 3.95
C ARG A 37 10.58 -7.84 4.00
N TRP A 38 9.61 -7.57 4.87
CA TRP A 38 8.37 -8.34 5.04
C TRP A 38 7.15 -7.73 4.32
N CYS A 39 7.35 -6.77 3.41
CA CYS A 39 6.24 -6.06 2.79
C CYS A 39 5.23 -7.03 2.15
N CYS A 40 3.96 -6.94 2.54
CA CYS A 40 2.90 -7.77 1.94
C CYS A 40 2.34 -7.20 0.63
N ASN A 41 2.69 -5.94 0.30
CA ASN A 41 2.29 -5.27 -0.92
C ASN A 41 3.52 -4.74 -1.70
N PRO A 42 4.47 -5.62 -2.15
CA PRO A 42 5.67 -5.17 -2.86
C PRO A 42 5.34 -4.43 -4.18
N GLU A 43 4.15 -4.67 -4.75
CA GLU A 43 3.63 -3.96 -5.91
C GLU A 43 3.33 -2.48 -5.64
N SER A 44 3.22 -2.09 -4.38
CA SER A 44 3.03 -0.69 -4.00
C SER A 44 4.33 0.12 -3.95
N GLN A 45 5.50 -0.52 -3.89
CA GLN A 45 6.75 0.16 -3.59
C GLN A 45 7.19 1.17 -4.63
N LYS A 46 7.05 0.86 -5.94
CA LYS A 46 7.36 1.82 -6.99
C LYS A 46 6.22 2.81 -7.21
N ALA A 47 6.59 4.05 -7.46
CA ALA A 47 5.64 5.14 -7.75
C ALA A 47 5.17 5.17 -9.22
N ASN A 48 5.51 4.17 -10.01
CA ASN A 48 5.12 4.03 -11.42
C ASN A 48 4.42 2.68 -11.63
N PRO A 49 3.59 2.53 -12.67
CA PRO A 49 3.07 1.23 -13.07
C PRO A 49 4.18 0.22 -13.29
N GLU A 50 3.93 -1.05 -12.99
CA GLU A 50 4.89 -2.14 -13.12
C GLU A 50 4.29 -3.33 -13.85
N LEU A 51 5.15 -4.04 -14.60
CA LEU A 51 4.78 -5.34 -15.16
C LEU A 51 4.67 -6.36 -14.05
N ILE A 52 3.59 -7.13 -14.06
CA ILE A 52 3.45 -8.32 -13.22
C ILE A 52 3.20 -9.56 -14.09
N TYR A 53 3.69 -10.70 -13.62
CA TYR A 53 3.49 -11.97 -14.28
C TYR A 53 2.95 -13.04 -13.31
N ARG A 54 1.74 -13.48 -13.55
CA ARG A 54 1.06 -14.55 -12.80
C ARG A 54 1.24 -15.87 -13.53
N ARG A 55 2.35 -16.58 -13.25
CA ARG A 55 2.71 -17.83 -13.93
C ARG A 55 1.58 -18.88 -13.94
N SER A 56 0.80 -18.97 -12.87
CA SER A 56 -0.33 -19.90 -12.77
C SER A 56 -1.42 -19.67 -13.82
N ARG A 57 -1.57 -18.43 -14.30
CA ARG A 57 -2.55 -18.06 -15.33
C ARG A 57 -2.04 -18.28 -16.76
N CYS A 58 -0.72 -18.49 -16.95
CA CYS A 58 -0.17 -18.69 -18.29
C CYS A 58 -0.65 -20.02 -18.88
N ILE A 59 -1.24 -19.96 -20.06
CA ILE A 59 -1.77 -21.14 -20.77
C ILE A 59 -0.76 -21.83 -21.67
N GLY A 60 0.50 -21.32 -21.70
CA GLY A 60 1.60 -21.93 -22.43
C GLY A 60 1.73 -21.48 -23.89
N ARG A 61 2.91 -21.78 -24.47
CA ARG A 61 3.28 -21.40 -25.85
C ARG A 61 2.40 -22.07 -26.88
N ASP A 62 2.12 -23.38 -26.70
CA ASP A 62 1.38 -24.18 -27.67
C ASP A 62 -0.07 -23.72 -27.79
N ALA A 63 -0.66 -23.18 -26.68
CA ALA A 63 -2.02 -22.66 -26.68
C ALA A 63 -2.10 -21.17 -27.05
N CYS A 64 -0.99 -20.41 -26.93
CA CYS A 64 -1.02 -18.94 -27.11
C CYS A 64 0.25 -18.40 -27.76
N GLY A 65 1.32 -18.09 -26.98
CA GLY A 65 2.57 -17.53 -27.50
C GLY A 65 2.52 -16.04 -27.88
N LEU A 66 1.39 -15.33 -27.74
CA LEU A 66 1.21 -13.95 -28.18
C LEU A 66 2.19 -12.96 -27.51
N CYS A 67 2.53 -13.18 -26.24
CA CYS A 67 3.45 -12.31 -25.52
C CYS A 67 4.85 -12.28 -26.15
N ALA A 68 5.34 -13.40 -26.66
CA ALA A 68 6.68 -13.45 -27.30
C ALA A 68 6.70 -12.75 -28.66
N GLN A 69 5.54 -12.62 -29.33
CA GLN A 69 5.42 -11.91 -30.61
C GLN A 69 5.35 -10.38 -30.41
N ASN A 70 4.83 -9.93 -29.27
CA ASN A 70 4.56 -8.53 -29.01
C ASN A 70 5.57 -7.87 -28.04
N ALA A 71 6.23 -8.65 -27.18
CA ALA A 71 7.20 -8.13 -26.24
C ALA A 71 8.51 -7.68 -26.92
N PRO A 72 9.25 -6.74 -26.33
CA PRO A 72 10.60 -6.41 -26.77
C PRO A 72 11.50 -7.66 -26.78
N LYS A 73 12.50 -7.66 -27.67
CA LYS A 73 13.43 -8.79 -27.81
C LYS A 73 14.13 -9.09 -26.48
N GLY A 74 14.15 -10.35 -26.07
CA GLY A 74 14.82 -10.82 -24.86
C GLY A 74 14.00 -10.68 -23.57
N VAL A 75 12.73 -10.26 -23.65
CA VAL A 75 11.85 -10.16 -22.49
C VAL A 75 11.13 -11.49 -22.19
N ILE A 76 10.64 -12.18 -23.21
CA ILE A 76 9.87 -13.41 -23.05
C ILE A 76 10.64 -14.61 -23.59
N PHE A 77 10.75 -15.63 -22.77
CA PHE A 77 11.24 -16.98 -23.08
C PHE A 77 10.15 -17.99 -22.70
N PHE A 78 10.35 -19.27 -23.02
CA PHE A 78 9.46 -20.34 -22.59
C PHE A 78 10.25 -21.42 -21.85
N ALA A 79 9.70 -21.87 -20.73
CA ALA A 79 10.24 -23.00 -19.98
C ALA A 79 9.84 -24.34 -20.61
N GLU A 80 10.34 -25.45 -20.08
CA GLU A 80 10.01 -26.81 -20.55
C GLU A 80 8.50 -27.12 -20.46
N ASP A 81 7.82 -26.57 -19.43
CA ASP A 81 6.36 -26.67 -19.26
C ASP A 81 5.57 -25.74 -20.19
N GLN A 82 6.23 -25.18 -21.20
CA GLN A 82 5.68 -24.25 -22.20
C GLN A 82 5.18 -22.91 -21.63
N LYS A 83 5.24 -22.67 -20.33
CA LYS A 83 4.86 -21.38 -19.74
C LYS A 83 5.91 -20.32 -19.98
N ALA A 84 5.45 -19.08 -20.11
CA ALA A 84 6.34 -17.94 -20.27
C ALA A 84 7.28 -17.77 -19.06
N VAL A 85 8.48 -17.31 -19.34
CA VAL A 85 9.47 -16.82 -18.38
C VAL A 85 9.76 -15.38 -18.74
N VAL A 86 9.62 -14.47 -17.79
CA VAL A 86 9.77 -13.05 -18.02
C VAL A 86 11.13 -12.59 -17.52
N ASN A 87 11.92 -12.00 -18.41
CA ASN A 87 13.12 -11.25 -18.02
C ASN A 87 12.75 -9.79 -17.71
N PHE A 88 12.42 -9.53 -16.45
CA PHE A 88 12.02 -8.20 -15.97
C PHE A 88 13.11 -7.14 -16.20
N GLY A 89 14.39 -7.52 -16.22
CA GLY A 89 15.51 -6.61 -16.48
C GLY A 89 15.52 -6.04 -17.90
N CYS A 90 14.93 -6.74 -18.86
CA CYS A 90 14.83 -6.33 -20.24
C CYS A 90 13.48 -5.71 -20.62
N ALA A 91 12.51 -5.70 -19.72
CA ALA A 91 11.13 -5.30 -20.02
C ALA A 91 10.94 -3.79 -20.28
N GLY A 92 11.92 -2.96 -19.89
CA GLY A 92 11.84 -1.50 -20.03
C GLY A 92 10.75 -0.88 -19.16
N ASN A 93 10.16 0.23 -19.61
CA ASN A 93 9.11 0.96 -18.91
C ASN A 93 7.78 1.01 -19.70
N ASP A 94 7.79 0.59 -20.95
CA ASP A 94 6.57 0.46 -21.77
C ASP A 94 6.10 -1.00 -21.72
N PHE A 95 4.98 -1.20 -21.08
CA PHE A 95 4.34 -2.51 -20.89
C PHE A 95 3.08 -2.68 -21.74
N SER A 96 2.81 -1.77 -22.70
CA SER A 96 1.62 -1.79 -23.55
C SER A 96 1.45 -3.12 -24.29
N TRP A 97 2.55 -3.78 -24.61
CA TRP A 97 2.57 -5.09 -25.24
C TRP A 97 1.93 -6.22 -24.40
N CYS A 98 1.85 -6.08 -23.07
CA CYS A 98 1.31 -7.12 -22.20
C CYS A 98 -0.23 -7.25 -22.30
N VAL A 99 -0.93 -6.25 -22.85
CA VAL A 99 -2.40 -6.29 -23.05
C VAL A 99 -2.83 -7.40 -24.03
N CYS A 100 -1.90 -7.92 -24.85
CA CYS A 100 -2.16 -9.04 -25.73
C CYS A 100 -2.42 -10.36 -24.98
N CYS A 101 -2.17 -10.44 -23.64
CA CYS A 101 -2.31 -11.67 -22.87
C CYS A 101 -3.77 -11.98 -22.55
N PRO A 102 -4.43 -12.94 -23.23
CA PRO A 102 -5.86 -13.22 -23.06
C PRO A 102 -6.15 -13.83 -21.68
N ALA A 103 -5.18 -14.52 -21.09
CA ALA A 103 -5.28 -15.13 -19.77
C ALA A 103 -4.95 -14.15 -18.62
N GLN A 104 -4.61 -12.90 -18.95
CA GLN A 104 -4.16 -11.90 -17.97
C GLN A 104 -3.04 -12.41 -17.05
N ALA A 105 -2.22 -13.34 -17.56
CA ALA A 105 -1.01 -13.79 -16.88
C ALA A 105 0.01 -12.64 -16.80
N LEU A 106 0.15 -11.87 -17.87
CA LEU A 106 0.87 -10.60 -17.91
C LEU A 106 -0.12 -9.46 -17.72
N ALA A 107 0.17 -8.51 -16.86
CA ALA A 107 -0.64 -7.33 -16.63
C ALA A 107 0.22 -6.15 -16.17
N ILE A 108 -0.34 -4.96 -16.22
CA ILE A 108 0.25 -3.74 -15.65
C ILE A 108 -0.37 -3.52 -14.29
N GLU A 109 0.45 -3.43 -13.25
CA GLU A 109 0.01 -3.13 -11.90
C GLU A 109 0.22 -1.65 -11.60
N GLY A 110 -0.89 -0.98 -11.34
CA GLY A 110 -0.96 0.47 -11.12
C GLY A 110 -1.57 1.20 -12.30
N ARG A 111 -2.60 1.98 -12.00
CA ARG A 111 -3.28 2.86 -12.95
C ARG A 111 -3.64 4.18 -12.29
N GLU A 112 -3.57 5.25 -13.03
CA GLU A 112 -4.06 6.53 -12.59
C GLU A 112 -5.60 6.54 -12.67
N VAL A 113 -6.24 6.96 -11.58
CA VAL A 113 -7.70 6.98 -11.46
C VAL A 113 -8.13 8.34 -10.95
N PRO A 114 -9.08 9.03 -11.65
CA PRO A 114 -9.65 10.27 -11.19
C PRO A 114 -10.31 10.11 -9.81
N ILE A 115 -10.18 11.12 -8.94
CA ILE A 115 -10.76 11.11 -7.59
C ILE A 115 -12.28 10.85 -7.63
N GLY A 116 -12.97 11.44 -8.59
CA GLY A 116 -14.42 11.20 -8.76
C GLY A 116 -14.75 9.73 -8.97
N GLU A 117 -14.01 9.01 -9.83
CA GLU A 117 -14.21 7.57 -10.09
C GLU A 117 -13.92 6.72 -8.83
N ILE A 118 -12.90 7.11 -8.05
CA ILE A 118 -12.60 6.44 -6.77
C ILE A 118 -13.79 6.60 -5.82
N LEU A 119 -14.28 7.82 -5.65
CA LEU A 119 -15.39 8.10 -4.74
C LEU A 119 -16.70 7.46 -5.20
N ASP A 120 -16.97 7.43 -6.49
CA ASP A 120 -18.15 6.74 -7.03
C ASP A 120 -18.10 5.24 -6.74
N THR A 121 -16.90 4.64 -6.79
CA THR A 121 -16.69 3.23 -6.38
C THR A 121 -16.95 3.04 -4.88
N VAL A 122 -16.47 3.95 -4.04
CA VAL A 122 -16.69 3.93 -2.58
C VAL A 122 -18.17 4.09 -2.25
N GLU A 123 -18.88 4.98 -2.92
CA GLU A 123 -20.31 5.23 -2.69
C GLU A 123 -21.22 4.05 -3.04
N GLN A 124 -20.79 3.13 -3.90
CA GLN A 124 -21.52 1.88 -4.17
C GLN A 124 -21.72 1.05 -2.90
N ASP A 125 -20.87 1.23 -1.88
CA ASP A 125 -20.95 0.54 -0.59
C ASP A 125 -21.62 1.36 0.51
N ALA A 126 -22.18 2.53 0.19
CA ALA A 126 -22.77 3.47 1.16
C ALA A 126 -23.85 2.85 2.06
N ALA A 127 -24.59 1.86 1.55
CA ALA A 127 -25.60 1.14 2.34
C ALA A 127 -24.97 0.41 3.55
N PHE A 128 -23.75 -0.11 3.41
CA PHE A 128 -23.03 -0.80 4.48
C PHE A 128 -22.41 0.19 5.49
N TYR A 129 -22.07 1.40 5.06
CA TYR A 129 -21.44 2.40 5.92
C TYR A 129 -22.43 3.00 6.92
N ARG A 130 -23.71 3.17 6.53
CA ARG A 130 -24.73 3.85 7.32
C ARG A 130 -25.03 3.18 8.66
N HIS A 131 -24.89 1.87 8.74
CA HIS A 131 -25.24 1.08 9.91
C HIS A 131 -24.04 0.69 10.78
N GLY A 132 -22.81 0.88 10.32
CA GLY A 132 -21.63 0.30 10.96
C GLY A 132 -20.41 1.23 11.07
N LYS A 133 -20.56 2.55 10.92
CA LYS A 133 -19.43 3.50 10.91
C LYS A 133 -18.35 3.20 9.87
N GLY A 134 -18.70 2.43 8.83
CA GLY A 134 -17.83 2.10 7.71
C GLY A 134 -17.51 3.32 6.84
N GLY A 135 -16.68 3.12 5.82
CA GLY A 135 -16.31 4.19 4.89
C GLY A 135 -15.09 3.88 4.05
N LEU A 136 -14.35 4.92 3.69
CA LEU A 136 -13.11 4.86 2.93
C LEU A 136 -11.91 4.67 3.85
N THR A 137 -11.05 3.71 3.53
CA THR A 137 -9.70 3.62 4.06
C THR A 137 -8.69 3.79 2.93
N ILE A 138 -7.72 4.68 3.11
CA ILE A 138 -6.63 4.86 2.16
C ILE A 138 -5.39 4.15 2.72
N SER A 139 -4.83 3.25 1.91
CA SER A 139 -3.70 2.41 2.26
C SER A 139 -2.77 2.23 1.05
N GLY A 140 -1.95 1.18 1.02
CA GLY A 140 -1.14 0.78 -0.13
C GLY A 140 0.34 0.77 0.14
N GLY A 141 1.10 1.68 -0.51
CA GLY A 141 2.46 2.03 -0.14
C GLY A 141 2.46 3.01 1.03
N GLU A 142 2.96 4.24 0.78
CA GLU A 142 2.77 5.36 1.69
C GLU A 142 1.81 6.35 1.03
N PRO A 143 0.55 6.40 1.46
CA PRO A 143 -0.47 7.22 0.80
C PRO A 143 -0.11 8.70 0.75
N LEU A 144 0.55 9.20 1.80
CA LEU A 144 0.94 10.61 1.93
C LEU A 144 2.04 11.05 0.96
N LEU A 145 2.60 10.15 0.14
CA LEU A 145 3.48 10.55 -0.97
C LEU A 145 2.72 11.18 -2.13
N GLN A 146 1.46 10.82 -2.32
CA GLN A 146 0.66 11.37 -3.40
C GLN A 146 -0.07 12.63 -2.93
N LYS A 147 0.29 13.78 -3.50
CA LYS A 147 -0.24 15.10 -3.09
C LYS A 147 -1.77 15.18 -3.14
N ASN A 148 -2.37 14.51 -4.12
CA ASN A 148 -3.83 14.54 -4.32
C ASN A 148 -4.61 13.73 -3.26
N VAL A 149 -3.93 13.02 -2.34
CA VAL A 149 -4.62 12.27 -1.27
C VAL A 149 -5.45 13.20 -0.37
N VAL A 150 -4.96 14.41 -0.10
CA VAL A 150 -5.71 15.42 0.67
C VAL A 150 -7.00 15.82 -0.04
N ASN A 151 -6.95 15.98 -1.36
CA ASN A 151 -8.14 16.32 -2.15
C ASN A 151 -9.15 15.17 -2.16
N LEU A 152 -8.70 13.91 -2.27
CA LEU A 152 -9.57 12.73 -2.12
C LEU A 152 -10.27 12.72 -0.75
N LEU A 153 -9.52 12.93 0.34
CA LEU A 153 -10.07 12.95 1.70
C LEU A 153 -11.08 14.09 1.88
N LYS A 154 -10.76 15.29 1.38
CA LYS A 154 -11.67 16.44 1.42
C LYS A 154 -12.98 16.15 0.70
N GLN A 155 -12.93 15.68 -0.54
CA GLN A 155 -14.11 15.34 -1.31
C GLN A 155 -14.91 14.19 -0.68
N ALA A 156 -14.25 13.20 -0.04
CA ALA A 156 -14.91 12.14 0.71
C ALA A 156 -15.71 12.73 1.89
N LYS A 157 -15.15 13.71 2.62
CA LYS A 157 -15.87 14.39 3.70
C LYS A 157 -17.05 15.21 3.19
N GLU A 158 -16.93 15.89 2.04
CA GLU A 158 -18.04 16.61 1.39
C GLU A 158 -19.20 15.66 1.06
N ARG A 159 -18.89 14.41 0.69
CA ARG A 159 -19.87 13.33 0.47
C ARG A 159 -20.32 12.61 1.75
N ARG A 160 -19.89 13.09 2.94
CA ARG A 160 -20.18 12.51 4.26
C ARG A 160 -19.71 11.07 4.43
N ILE A 161 -18.62 10.70 3.77
CA ILE A 161 -17.98 9.40 3.93
C ILE A 161 -17.04 9.49 5.12
N ASN A 162 -17.08 8.48 6.01
CA ASN A 162 -16.10 8.32 7.08
C ASN A 162 -14.75 7.93 6.45
N THR A 163 -13.65 8.51 6.93
CA THR A 163 -12.33 8.40 6.32
C THR A 163 -11.28 7.90 7.29
N SER A 164 -10.50 6.93 6.88
CA SER A 164 -9.34 6.42 7.61
C SER A 164 -8.12 6.37 6.70
N ILE A 165 -6.94 6.38 7.29
CA ILE A 165 -5.67 6.20 6.58
C ILE A 165 -4.79 5.18 7.32
N GLU A 166 -4.06 4.37 6.55
CA GLU A 166 -2.97 3.54 7.03
C GLU A 166 -1.66 4.13 6.52
N THR A 167 -0.79 4.57 7.42
CA THR A 167 0.44 5.27 7.06
C THR A 167 1.61 4.85 7.92
N SER A 168 2.80 4.83 7.34
CA SER A 168 4.04 4.77 8.09
C SER A 168 4.45 6.13 8.69
N GLY A 169 3.79 7.20 8.25
CA GLY A 169 4.14 8.56 8.62
C GLY A 169 5.46 9.08 8.03
N TYR A 170 6.10 8.34 7.12
CA TYR A 170 7.29 8.82 6.42
C TYR A 170 6.89 9.74 5.26
N ALA A 171 6.41 10.92 5.62
CA ALA A 171 5.88 11.90 4.71
C ALA A 171 6.32 13.31 5.12
N ASP A 172 5.98 14.28 4.29
CA ASP A 172 6.07 15.69 4.67
C ASP A 172 5.11 15.98 5.83
N ARG A 173 5.60 16.71 6.86
CA ARG A 173 4.83 16.99 8.09
C ARG A 173 3.58 17.81 7.80
N GLU A 174 3.72 18.85 6.98
CA GLU A 174 2.61 19.76 6.68
C GLU A 174 1.53 19.01 5.90
N HIS A 175 1.95 18.14 4.99
CA HIS A 175 1.03 17.30 4.22
C HIS A 175 0.28 16.28 5.10
N LEU A 176 0.96 15.66 6.07
CA LEU A 176 0.33 14.78 7.06
C LEU A 176 -0.72 15.55 7.89
N LEU A 177 -0.36 16.73 8.42
CA LEU A 177 -1.26 17.53 9.24
C LEU A 177 -2.44 18.08 8.44
N GLU A 178 -2.24 18.41 7.17
CA GLU A 178 -3.33 18.82 6.27
C GLU A 178 -4.29 17.65 6.01
N ALA A 179 -3.77 16.45 5.72
CA ALA A 179 -4.59 15.24 5.56
C ALA A 179 -5.39 14.92 6.83
N ALA A 180 -4.77 15.10 8.01
CA ALA A 180 -5.41 14.82 9.29
C ALA A 180 -6.69 15.63 9.54
N LYS A 181 -6.84 16.82 8.96
CA LYS A 181 -8.07 17.62 9.07
C LYS A 181 -9.29 16.89 8.52
N TYR A 182 -9.09 16.01 7.55
CA TYR A 182 -10.15 15.29 6.83
C TYR A 182 -10.25 13.80 7.21
N LEU A 183 -9.51 13.36 8.25
CA LEU A 183 -9.53 11.97 8.72
C LEU A 183 -10.38 11.84 9.99
N ASP A 184 -11.10 10.73 10.12
CA ASP A 184 -11.79 10.32 11.35
C ASP A 184 -10.89 9.40 12.18
N GLU A 185 -10.07 8.55 11.54
CA GLU A 185 -9.19 7.60 12.18
C GLU A 185 -7.85 7.50 11.43
N VAL A 186 -6.77 7.33 12.19
CA VAL A 186 -5.42 7.13 11.66
C VAL A 186 -4.84 5.83 12.22
N PHE A 187 -4.46 4.93 11.34
CA PHE A 187 -3.62 3.77 11.66
C PHE A 187 -2.19 4.15 11.34
N TYR A 188 -1.36 4.22 12.37
CA TYR A 188 0.01 4.70 12.26
C TYR A 188 1.01 3.60 12.57
N ASP A 189 1.90 3.30 11.64
CA ASP A 189 2.84 2.21 11.77
C ASP A 189 4.13 2.63 12.47
N ILE A 190 4.40 2.11 13.66
CA ILE A 190 5.71 2.14 14.32
C ILE A 190 6.34 0.76 14.25
N LYS A 191 7.44 0.64 13.50
CA LYS A 191 8.07 -0.66 13.22
C LYS A 191 9.23 -0.96 14.18
N SER A 192 10.02 0.04 14.55
CA SER A 192 11.09 -0.05 15.55
C SER A 192 11.47 1.35 16.05
N LEU A 193 11.88 1.46 17.31
CA LEU A 193 12.52 2.68 17.84
C LEU A 193 14.04 2.65 17.68
N ASP A 194 14.64 1.52 17.38
CA ASP A 194 16.05 1.40 17.03
C ASP A 194 16.22 1.86 15.57
N ASP A 195 16.90 2.99 15.38
CA ASP A 195 17.03 3.65 14.07
C ASP A 195 17.86 2.82 13.10
N GLU A 196 18.94 2.22 13.56
CA GLU A 196 19.82 1.38 12.72
C GLU A 196 19.11 0.10 12.26
N LYS A 197 18.40 -0.57 13.18
CA LYS A 197 17.55 -1.71 12.82
C LYS A 197 16.46 -1.28 11.84
N HIS A 198 15.81 -0.15 12.11
CA HIS A 198 14.76 0.36 11.22
C HIS A 198 15.31 0.58 9.81
N TYR A 199 16.44 1.28 9.68
CA TYR A 199 17.09 1.51 8.39
C TYR A 199 17.48 0.21 7.69
N ALA A 200 18.11 -0.73 8.40
CA ALA A 200 18.56 -2.01 7.84
C ALA A 200 17.42 -2.87 7.26
N TYR A 201 16.21 -2.77 7.84
CA TYR A 201 15.08 -3.59 7.45
C TYR A 201 14.04 -2.89 6.58
N THR A 202 14.00 -1.55 6.59
CA THR A 202 13.01 -0.77 5.85
C THR A 202 13.61 0.17 4.80
N GLY A 203 14.92 0.41 4.85
CA GLY A 203 15.64 1.31 3.94
C GLY A 203 15.51 2.79 4.27
N VAL A 204 14.85 3.17 5.38
CA VAL A 204 14.72 4.56 5.84
C VAL A 204 14.93 4.67 7.34
N HIS A 205 15.43 5.82 7.81
CA HIS A 205 15.54 6.14 9.23
C HIS A 205 14.18 6.45 9.86
N ASN A 206 13.99 6.11 11.15
CA ASN A 206 12.71 6.23 11.83
C ASN A 206 12.43 7.65 12.39
N LYS A 207 13.43 8.52 12.48
CA LYS A 207 13.32 9.85 13.09
C LYS A 207 12.11 10.65 12.59
N ARG A 208 11.95 10.75 11.26
CA ARG A 208 10.81 11.46 10.65
C ARG A 208 9.46 10.84 11.03
N ILE A 209 9.39 9.53 11.10
CA ILE A 209 8.19 8.78 11.48
C ILE A 209 7.79 9.13 12.91
N LEU A 210 8.74 9.09 13.84
CA LEU A 210 8.50 9.37 15.26
C LEU A 210 8.13 10.85 15.49
N GLU A 211 8.85 11.77 14.88
CA GLU A 211 8.56 13.21 14.95
C GLU A 211 7.18 13.54 14.37
N ASN A 212 6.78 12.90 13.28
CA ASN A 212 5.48 13.10 12.66
C ASN A 212 4.34 12.54 13.53
N LEU A 213 4.53 11.41 14.20
CA LEU A 213 3.53 10.91 15.15
C LEU A 213 3.33 11.89 16.33
N VAL A 214 4.42 12.35 16.94
CA VAL A 214 4.36 13.35 18.02
C VAL A 214 3.63 14.62 17.55
N SER A 215 3.99 15.12 16.37
CA SER A 215 3.36 16.33 15.80
C SER A 215 1.87 16.14 15.52
N LEU A 216 1.48 14.95 15.02
CA LEU A 216 0.07 14.60 14.78
C LEU A 216 -0.73 14.57 16.10
N CYS A 217 -0.19 13.93 17.13
CA CYS A 217 -0.82 13.87 18.46
C CYS A 217 -0.98 15.26 19.10
N GLN A 218 0.01 16.14 18.94
CA GLN A 218 -0.03 17.50 19.50
C GLN A 218 -0.97 18.43 18.74
N SER A 219 -1.00 18.32 17.40
CA SER A 219 -1.77 19.22 16.56
C SER A 219 -3.23 18.80 16.39
N CYS A 220 -3.53 17.52 16.59
CA CYS A 220 -4.85 16.95 16.38
C CYS A 220 -5.23 15.99 17.53
N PRO A 221 -5.32 16.49 18.79
CA PRO A 221 -5.54 15.64 19.97
C PRO A 221 -6.90 14.95 20.00
N GLU A 222 -7.85 15.41 19.19
CA GLU A 222 -9.18 14.82 19.05
C GLU A 222 -9.22 13.62 18.08
N LYS A 223 -8.12 13.38 17.36
CA LYS A 223 -8.09 12.29 16.35
C LYS A 223 -7.95 10.94 17.01
N LYS A 224 -8.69 9.99 16.47
CA LYS A 224 -8.55 8.58 16.85
C LYS A 224 -7.30 8.01 16.18
N ILE A 225 -6.21 7.86 16.94
CA ILE A 225 -4.94 7.31 16.46
C ILE A 225 -4.75 5.92 17.04
N THR A 226 -4.67 4.92 16.17
CA THR A 226 -4.29 3.55 16.52
C THR A 226 -2.89 3.30 15.99
N VAL A 227 -1.93 3.05 16.87
CA VAL A 227 -0.58 2.67 16.44
C VAL A 227 -0.54 1.17 16.16
N ARG A 228 0.06 0.78 15.02
CA ARG A 228 0.26 -0.61 14.62
C ARG A 228 1.74 -0.95 14.57
N THR A 229 2.10 -2.12 15.09
CA THR A 229 3.46 -2.64 15.02
C THR A 229 3.42 -4.05 14.46
N PRO A 230 3.87 -4.28 13.21
CA PRO A 230 4.10 -5.63 12.72
C PRO A 230 5.26 -6.25 13.50
N VAL A 231 4.99 -7.36 14.20
CA VAL A 231 5.98 -8.07 15.01
C VAL A 231 6.69 -9.09 14.13
N ILE A 232 7.92 -8.78 13.75
CA ILE A 232 8.68 -9.53 12.75
C ILE A 232 9.79 -10.33 13.44
N PRO A 233 9.86 -11.66 13.25
CA PRO A 233 10.91 -12.49 13.83
C PRO A 233 12.32 -12.01 13.46
N GLY A 234 13.17 -11.87 14.48
CA GLY A 234 14.56 -11.43 14.33
C GLY A 234 14.74 -9.93 14.05
N PHE A 235 13.66 -9.14 14.01
CA PHE A 235 13.72 -7.70 13.83
C PHE A 235 13.31 -6.94 15.09
N ASN A 236 12.06 -7.05 15.51
CA ASN A 236 11.49 -6.25 16.59
C ASN A 236 10.67 -7.11 17.58
N ASP A 237 10.81 -8.44 17.53
CA ASP A 237 10.05 -9.40 18.32
C ASP A 237 10.60 -9.62 19.75
N SER A 238 11.74 -9.01 20.09
CA SER A 238 12.28 -9.09 21.44
C SER A 238 11.40 -8.34 22.45
N LYS A 239 11.38 -8.85 23.70
CA LYS A 239 10.66 -8.17 24.80
C LYS A 239 11.18 -6.75 25.01
N GLU A 240 12.48 -6.53 24.80
CA GLU A 240 13.12 -5.22 24.94
C GLU A 240 12.64 -4.24 23.84
N ASP A 241 12.64 -4.67 22.59
CA ASP A 241 12.18 -3.83 21.48
C ASP A 241 10.71 -3.42 21.67
N LEU A 242 9.84 -4.37 22.02
CA LEU A 242 8.43 -4.08 22.26
C LEU A 242 8.24 -3.18 23.49
N LYS A 243 9.05 -3.35 24.55
CA LYS A 243 8.98 -2.48 25.73
C LYS A 243 9.40 -1.05 25.45
N LYS A 244 10.40 -0.84 24.59
CA LYS A 244 10.79 0.50 24.13
C LYS A 244 9.62 1.19 23.41
N ILE A 245 8.96 0.48 22.47
CA ILE A 245 7.79 1.01 21.76
C ILE A 245 6.68 1.35 22.75
N GLU A 246 6.34 0.44 23.67
CA GLU A 246 5.30 0.65 24.67
C GLU A 246 5.58 1.90 25.53
N THR A 247 6.82 2.05 25.99
CA THR A 247 7.23 3.21 26.81
C THR A 247 7.05 4.52 26.05
N PHE A 248 7.49 4.56 24.79
CA PHE A 248 7.31 5.74 23.91
C PHE A 248 5.82 6.08 23.69
N LEU A 249 5.01 5.06 23.43
CA LEU A 249 3.59 5.27 23.14
C LEU A 249 2.77 5.69 24.37
N ASN A 250 3.19 5.28 25.58
CA ASN A 250 2.51 5.70 26.83
C ASN A 250 2.61 7.21 27.10
N GLU A 251 3.52 7.91 26.44
CA GLU A 251 3.67 9.37 26.54
C GLU A 251 2.75 10.12 25.55
N LEU A 252 2.04 9.41 24.68
CA LEU A 252 1.22 9.97 23.61
C LEU A 252 -0.27 9.66 23.81
N PRO A 253 -1.17 10.58 23.41
CA PRO A 253 -2.62 10.37 23.50
C PRO A 253 -3.12 9.47 22.36
N ILE A 254 -2.61 8.24 22.28
CA ILE A 254 -3.08 7.26 21.32
C ILE A 254 -4.25 6.44 21.90
N VAL A 255 -5.17 6.01 21.02
CA VAL A 255 -6.35 5.22 21.43
C VAL A 255 -5.96 3.77 21.71
N LYS A 256 -5.09 3.20 20.89
CA LYS A 256 -4.74 1.78 20.94
C LYS A 256 -3.38 1.52 20.34
N TRP A 257 -2.68 0.52 20.88
CA TRP A 257 -1.52 -0.09 20.24
C TRP A 257 -1.84 -1.53 19.84
N GLU A 258 -1.73 -1.83 18.55
CA GLU A 258 -1.96 -3.14 17.96
C GLU A 258 -0.65 -3.79 17.54
N LYS A 259 -0.39 -4.97 18.04
CA LYS A 259 0.71 -5.83 17.60
C LYS A 259 0.17 -6.76 16.51
N LEU A 260 0.68 -6.61 15.29
CA LEU A 260 0.24 -7.43 14.16
C LEU A 260 1.19 -8.61 13.98
N PRO A 261 0.70 -9.86 14.02
CA PRO A 261 1.57 -11.02 13.82
C PRO A 261 2.12 -11.04 12.38
N TYR A 262 3.37 -11.50 12.26
CA TYR A 262 3.97 -11.74 10.96
C TYR A 262 3.21 -12.80 10.16
N HIS A 263 3.08 -12.58 8.86
CA HIS A 263 2.49 -13.53 7.91
C HIS A 263 3.20 -13.48 6.56
N THR A 264 3.07 -14.55 5.77
CA THR A 264 3.77 -14.73 4.49
C THR A 264 2.90 -14.46 3.26
N TYR A 265 1.73 -13.81 3.41
CA TYR A 265 0.77 -13.59 2.31
C TYR A 265 1.34 -12.81 1.12
N GLY A 266 2.36 -11.98 1.35
CA GLY A 266 3.02 -11.20 0.30
C GLY A 266 4.06 -11.96 -0.52
N VAL A 267 4.56 -13.12 -0.05
CA VAL A 267 5.72 -13.80 -0.66
C VAL A 267 5.53 -14.09 -2.15
N GLY A 268 4.39 -14.66 -2.54
CA GLY A 268 4.11 -14.95 -3.94
C GLY A 268 4.03 -13.73 -4.86
N LYS A 269 3.76 -12.54 -4.29
CA LYS A 269 3.71 -11.29 -5.08
C LYS A 269 5.11 -10.84 -5.52
N TYR A 270 6.14 -11.18 -4.76
CA TYR A 270 7.53 -10.88 -5.18
C TYR A 270 7.89 -11.62 -6.45
N GLU A 271 7.53 -12.91 -6.55
CA GLU A 271 7.75 -13.69 -7.78
C GLU A 271 7.02 -13.07 -8.97
N MET A 272 5.77 -12.62 -8.78
CA MET A 272 5.00 -11.95 -9.83
C MET A 272 5.68 -10.69 -10.37
N LEU A 273 6.50 -10.03 -9.55
CA LEU A 273 7.26 -8.82 -9.88
C LEU A 273 8.71 -9.12 -10.31
N GLY A 274 9.10 -10.39 -10.42
CA GLY A 274 10.48 -10.79 -10.68
C GLY A 274 11.44 -10.41 -9.56
N ARG A 275 10.97 -10.33 -8.32
CA ARG A 275 11.73 -9.95 -7.13
C ARG A 275 11.92 -11.15 -6.20
N LYS A 276 13.01 -11.11 -5.42
CA LYS A 276 13.25 -12.10 -4.36
C LYS A 276 12.71 -11.55 -3.03
N TYR A 277 11.98 -12.41 -2.30
CA TYR A 277 11.63 -12.12 -0.91
C TYR A 277 12.88 -12.21 -0.04
N SER A 278 13.08 -11.27 0.90
CA SER A 278 14.37 -11.08 1.58
C SER A 278 14.33 -11.18 3.12
N LEU A 279 13.22 -11.63 3.70
CA LEU A 279 13.15 -11.92 5.14
C LEU A 279 13.56 -13.35 5.40
#